data_6b1a60c602f2ca137fcb097494cb4d24
#
_entry.id   6b1a60c602f2ca137fcb097494cb4d24
#
_cell.length_a   1.000
_cell.length_b   1.000
_cell.length_c   1.000
_cell.angle_alpha   90.00
_cell.angle_beta   90.00
_cell.angle_gamma   90.00
#
_symmetry.space_group_name_H-M   'P 1'
#
loop_
_entity.id
_entity.type
_entity.pdbx_description
1 polymer ?
#
loop_
_entity_poly.entity_id
_entity_poly.type
_entity_poly.pdbx_seq_one_letter_code
_entity_poly.pdbx_strand_id
1 'polypeptide(L)'
;MKKKLIGLTIILCLVLMVSVSVFSQEKRINVGAKDFTEQYILGHMISTLLEENGFNVNLSMGTGSDITRNALVSGQTDMYPEYTGTAWLIYLGHEDIITDPDDLFEKVSKEDLEKNGIVWLEGSGINNTYAIAITKEKSEATGITTLSELAEYVNEYQDLDWAIDHEFAERADGLPGLAEHYGMNVAKENMKIMEIGLTYEAVQRGQADMMMVFATDGKIKRFDLQVLEDDKQFFPVYTLCVTVREEILNQYPEIEEILTPISDLTDEVMQELNYQVDSVGLPERLVARNFLAENGYLD
;
A
#
# COMPACT_ATOMS: atom_id res chain seq x y z
N MET A 1 52.52 -49.99 -17.19
CA MET A 1 51.85 -48.88 -17.84
C MET A 1 50.30 -48.86 -17.62
N LYS A 2 49.58 -49.99 -17.77
CA LYS A 2 48.09 -50.03 -17.60
C LYS A 2 47.59 -49.58 -16.22
N LYS A 3 48.27 -49.92 -15.10
CA LYS A 3 47.89 -49.53 -13.72
C LYS A 3 48.03 -48.03 -13.45
N LYS A 4 49.01 -47.33 -14.08
CA LYS A 4 49.17 -45.88 -13.95
C LYS A 4 48.10 -45.10 -14.77
N LEU A 5 47.63 -45.66 -15.90
CA LEU A 5 46.60 -45.05 -16.72
C LEU A 5 45.24 -45.11 -16.03
N ILE A 6 44.91 -46.22 -15.34
CA ILE A 6 43.66 -46.38 -14.60
C ILE A 6 43.63 -45.44 -13.39
N GLY A 7 44.74 -45.25 -12.67
CA GLY A 7 44.82 -44.29 -11.56
C GLY A 7 44.62 -42.83 -12.01
N LEU A 8 45.13 -42.45 -13.19
CA LEU A 8 45.01 -41.11 -13.73
C LEU A 8 43.53 -40.82 -14.19
N THR A 9 42.86 -41.84 -14.76
CA THR A 9 41.44 -41.71 -15.17
C THR A 9 40.52 -41.60 -13.98
N ILE A 10 40.74 -42.31 -12.88
CA ILE A 10 39.95 -42.22 -11.65
C ILE A 10 40.10 -40.84 -10.99
N ILE A 11 41.34 -40.31 -10.94
CA ILE A 11 41.60 -38.97 -10.40
C ILE A 11 40.96 -37.90 -11.26
N LEU A 12 40.95 -38.03 -12.58
CA LEU A 12 40.32 -37.10 -13.49
C LEU A 12 38.78 -37.11 -13.36
N CYS A 13 38.18 -38.30 -13.17
CA CYS A 13 36.73 -38.41 -12.92
C CYS A 13 36.35 -37.86 -11.54
N LEU A 14 37.19 -38.02 -10.50
CA LEU A 14 36.96 -37.45 -9.18
C LEU A 14 37.08 -35.91 -9.20
N VAL A 15 38.01 -35.34 -9.95
CA VAL A 15 38.16 -33.90 -10.13
C VAL A 15 36.98 -33.30 -10.94
N LEU A 16 36.44 -34.04 -11.89
CA LEU A 16 35.22 -33.59 -12.64
C LEU A 16 33.94 -33.70 -11.82
N MET A 17 33.84 -34.54 -10.79
CA MET A 17 32.69 -34.60 -9.88
C MET A 17 32.70 -33.52 -8.81
N VAL A 18 33.81 -32.85 -8.54
CA VAL A 18 33.90 -31.76 -7.53
C VAL A 18 33.57 -30.38 -8.14
N SER A 19 33.41 -30.27 -9.46
CA SER A 19 33.30 -28.97 -10.14
C SER A 19 31.86 -28.55 -10.45
N VAL A 20 30.84 -29.21 -9.95
CA VAL A 20 29.45 -28.69 -10.02
C VAL A 20 28.98 -28.36 -8.61
N SER A 21 29.74 -27.51 -7.93
CA SER A 21 29.11 -26.60 -7.00
C SER A 21 28.36 -25.58 -7.87
N VAL A 22 27.12 -25.86 -8.17
CA VAL A 22 26.20 -24.81 -8.63
C VAL A 22 26.22 -23.79 -7.49
N PHE A 23 26.99 -22.72 -7.65
CA PHE A 23 26.77 -21.50 -6.89
C PHE A 23 25.34 -21.08 -7.28
N SER A 24 24.35 -21.55 -6.55
CA SER A 24 23.02 -20.92 -6.57
C SER A 24 23.30 -19.50 -6.14
N GLN A 25 23.29 -18.58 -7.09
CA GLN A 25 23.35 -17.16 -6.77
C GLN A 25 22.17 -16.90 -5.83
N GLU A 26 22.47 -16.40 -4.63
CA GLU A 26 21.47 -16.08 -3.63
C GLU A 26 20.48 -15.08 -4.26
N LYS A 27 19.21 -15.47 -4.39
CA LYS A 27 18.16 -14.61 -4.95
C LYS A 27 17.83 -13.53 -3.92
N ARG A 28 18.37 -12.33 -4.08
CA ARG A 28 18.12 -11.21 -3.16
C ARG A 28 17.12 -10.26 -3.73
N ILE A 29 16.16 -9.84 -2.89
CA ILE A 29 15.11 -8.88 -3.23
C ILE A 29 14.98 -7.86 -2.09
N ASN A 30 14.93 -6.58 -2.46
CA ASN A 30 14.63 -5.47 -1.55
C ASN A 30 13.16 -5.09 -1.71
N VAL A 31 12.36 -5.32 -0.67
CA VAL A 31 10.94 -4.96 -0.60
C VAL A 31 10.78 -3.67 0.18
N GLY A 32 10.01 -2.73 -0.35
CA GLY A 32 9.62 -1.51 0.33
C GLY A 32 8.21 -1.59 0.89
N ALA A 33 7.90 -0.72 1.86
CA ALA A 33 6.52 -0.45 2.30
C ALA A 33 6.42 0.97 2.86
N LYS A 34 5.28 1.62 2.63
CA LYS A 34 4.98 2.96 3.17
C LYS A 34 4.75 2.90 4.69
N ASP A 35 4.45 4.03 5.32
CA ASP A 35 4.43 4.22 6.77
C ASP A 35 3.02 4.11 7.41
N PHE A 36 2.24 3.13 6.99
CA PHE A 36 0.94 2.83 7.60
C PHE A 36 0.65 1.32 7.65
N THR A 37 -0.28 0.92 8.51
CA THR A 37 -0.54 -0.47 8.91
C THR A 37 -0.73 -1.43 7.75
N GLU A 38 -1.58 -1.09 6.79
CA GLU A 38 -1.84 -1.92 5.61
C GLU A 38 -0.57 -2.22 4.82
N GLN A 39 0.25 -1.20 4.61
CA GLN A 39 1.53 -1.35 3.91
C GLN A 39 2.51 -2.25 4.67
N TYR A 40 2.52 -2.18 6.01
CA TYR A 40 3.36 -3.07 6.83
C TYR A 40 2.90 -4.53 6.70
N ILE A 41 1.58 -4.78 6.73
CA ILE A 41 1.02 -6.12 6.54
C ILE A 41 1.39 -6.65 5.14
N LEU A 42 1.16 -5.85 4.09
CA LEU A 42 1.46 -6.21 2.71
C LEU A 42 2.96 -6.44 2.48
N GLY A 43 3.82 -5.59 3.03
CA GLY A 43 5.27 -5.78 2.98
C GLY A 43 5.71 -7.10 3.61
N HIS A 44 5.11 -7.48 4.74
CA HIS A 44 5.35 -8.78 5.37
C HIS A 44 4.76 -9.95 4.58
N MET A 45 3.59 -9.81 3.93
CA MET A 45 3.03 -10.83 3.05
C MET A 45 3.96 -11.11 1.86
N ILE A 46 4.35 -10.06 1.14
CA ILE A 46 5.27 -10.14 0.00
C ILE A 46 6.59 -10.80 0.43
N SER A 47 7.17 -10.33 1.54
CA SER A 47 8.42 -10.90 2.06
C SER A 47 8.28 -12.38 2.41
N THR A 48 7.20 -12.77 3.11
CA THR A 48 6.96 -14.15 3.51
C THR A 48 6.80 -15.06 2.28
N LEU A 49 6.00 -14.67 1.29
CA LEU A 49 5.79 -15.41 0.06
C LEU A 49 7.11 -15.64 -0.71
N LEU A 50 7.93 -14.61 -0.82
CA LEU A 50 9.23 -14.69 -1.47
C LEU A 50 10.22 -15.56 -0.69
N GLU A 51 10.28 -15.42 0.65
CA GLU A 51 11.17 -16.22 1.51
C GLU A 51 10.83 -17.72 1.44
N GLU A 52 9.56 -18.11 1.46
CA GLU A 52 9.10 -19.51 1.31
C GLU A 52 9.47 -20.08 -0.09
N ASN A 53 9.67 -19.22 -1.09
CA ASN A 53 10.13 -19.59 -2.43
C ASN A 53 11.66 -19.41 -2.64
N GLY A 54 12.42 -19.31 -1.55
CA GLY A 54 13.87 -19.36 -1.55
C GLY A 54 14.58 -18.04 -1.90
N PHE A 55 13.87 -16.91 -1.82
CA PHE A 55 14.50 -15.59 -1.91
C PHE A 55 15.03 -15.15 -0.54
N ASN A 56 16.11 -14.38 -0.56
CA ASN A 56 16.61 -13.64 0.61
C ASN A 56 16.06 -12.23 0.53
N VAL A 57 15.09 -11.90 1.41
CA VAL A 57 14.38 -10.64 1.36
C VAL A 57 14.91 -9.64 2.39
N ASN A 58 15.14 -8.41 1.93
CA ASN A 58 15.41 -7.27 2.79
C ASN A 58 14.19 -6.34 2.75
N LEU A 59 13.41 -6.30 3.84
CA LEU A 59 12.21 -5.47 3.96
C LEU A 59 12.55 -4.14 4.62
N SER A 60 12.26 -3.04 3.92
CA SER A 60 12.39 -1.66 4.40
C SER A 60 11.02 -1.01 4.47
N MET A 61 10.62 -0.54 5.65
CA MET A 61 9.28 -0.01 5.92
C MET A 61 9.35 1.37 6.57
N GLY A 62 8.23 2.10 6.55
CA GLY A 62 8.07 3.32 7.34
C GLY A 62 8.60 4.57 6.65
N THR A 63 8.46 4.66 5.33
CA THR A 63 8.76 5.87 4.56
C THR A 63 7.52 6.37 3.83
N GLY A 64 7.37 7.68 3.70
CA GLY A 64 6.26 8.29 2.95
C GLY A 64 6.29 7.93 1.47
N SER A 65 5.19 8.22 0.78
CA SER A 65 4.93 7.81 -0.60
C SER A 65 6.05 8.21 -1.57
N ASP A 66 6.50 9.45 -1.54
CA ASP A 66 7.54 9.96 -2.44
C ASP A 66 8.90 9.27 -2.23
N ILE A 67 9.27 9.02 -0.97
CA ILE A 67 10.55 8.37 -0.64
C ILE A 67 10.51 6.92 -1.11
N THR A 68 9.41 6.20 -0.85
CA THR A 68 9.23 4.81 -1.26
C THR A 68 9.24 4.69 -2.79
N ARG A 69 8.52 5.57 -3.49
CA ARG A 69 8.52 5.64 -4.96
C ARG A 69 9.90 5.90 -5.54
N ASN A 70 10.60 6.89 -5.02
CA ASN A 70 11.94 7.23 -5.47
C ASN A 70 12.95 6.09 -5.22
N ALA A 71 12.80 5.34 -4.13
CA ALA A 71 13.61 4.16 -3.85
C ALA A 71 13.40 3.06 -4.90
N LEU A 72 12.15 2.82 -5.37
CA LEU A 72 11.86 1.88 -6.46
C LEU A 72 12.50 2.34 -7.78
N VAL A 73 12.22 3.57 -8.21
CA VAL A 73 12.69 4.09 -9.49
C VAL A 73 14.22 4.16 -9.55
N SER A 74 14.88 4.48 -8.43
CA SER A 74 16.36 4.53 -8.35
C SER A 74 17.03 3.16 -8.15
N GLY A 75 16.27 2.08 -7.95
CA GLY A 75 16.78 0.73 -7.74
C GLY A 75 17.33 0.46 -6.34
N GLN A 76 16.98 1.27 -5.35
CA GLN A 76 17.26 0.96 -3.95
C GLN A 76 16.29 -0.08 -3.40
N THR A 77 15.08 -0.10 -3.93
CA THR A 77 14.02 -1.09 -3.68
C THR A 77 13.68 -1.77 -5.00
N ASP A 78 13.35 -3.05 -4.98
CA ASP A 78 13.05 -3.85 -6.16
C ASP A 78 11.54 -3.92 -6.43
N MET A 79 10.74 -3.86 -5.36
CA MET A 79 9.27 -3.89 -5.41
C MET A 79 8.65 -3.31 -4.13
N TYR A 80 7.40 -2.86 -4.24
CA TYR A 80 6.57 -2.51 -3.09
C TYR A 80 5.08 -2.47 -3.47
N PRO A 81 4.13 -2.59 -2.50
CA PRO A 81 2.71 -2.42 -2.77
C PRO A 81 2.35 -0.95 -3.00
N GLU A 82 1.65 -0.65 -4.09
CA GLU A 82 1.27 0.70 -4.48
C GLU A 82 -0.17 0.74 -5.01
N TYR A 83 -0.73 1.94 -5.13
CA TYR A 83 -2.12 2.17 -5.53
C TYR A 83 -2.21 2.96 -6.83
N THR A 84 -3.12 2.53 -7.71
CA THR A 84 -3.25 3.09 -9.06
C THR A 84 -3.56 4.59 -9.05
N GLY A 85 -4.45 5.06 -8.17
CA GLY A 85 -4.80 6.48 -8.06
C GLY A 85 -3.61 7.35 -7.66
N THR A 86 -2.80 6.88 -6.68
CA THR A 86 -1.58 7.59 -6.28
C THR A 86 -0.60 7.71 -7.46
N ALA A 87 -0.40 6.61 -8.19
CA ALA A 87 0.51 6.64 -9.33
C ALA A 87 0.03 7.60 -10.42
N TRP A 88 -1.25 7.57 -10.77
CA TRP A 88 -1.85 8.41 -11.80
C TRP A 88 -1.69 9.89 -11.49
N LEU A 89 -2.15 10.31 -10.31
CA LEU A 89 -2.21 11.72 -9.96
C LEU A 89 -0.86 12.28 -9.50
N ILE A 90 -0.10 11.52 -8.68
CA ILE A 90 1.08 12.06 -8.01
C ILE A 90 2.37 11.77 -8.78
N TYR A 91 2.57 10.52 -9.27
CA TYR A 91 3.86 10.15 -9.87
C TYR A 91 3.89 10.39 -11.38
N LEU A 92 2.76 10.19 -12.06
CA LEU A 92 2.63 10.41 -13.50
C LEU A 92 2.15 11.82 -13.82
N GLY A 93 1.57 12.55 -12.83
CA GLY A 93 1.28 13.97 -12.90
C GLY A 93 0.01 14.31 -13.71
N HIS A 94 -0.97 13.39 -13.74
CA HIS A 94 -2.27 13.64 -14.36
C HIS A 94 -3.22 14.40 -13.40
N GLU A 95 -4.21 15.09 -13.95
CA GLU A 95 -5.19 15.86 -13.18
C GLU A 95 -6.61 15.29 -13.32
N ASP A 96 -6.83 14.42 -14.30
CA ASP A 96 -8.15 13.81 -14.55
C ASP A 96 -8.43 12.65 -13.61
N ILE A 97 -9.66 12.60 -13.10
CA ILE A 97 -10.14 11.53 -12.23
C ILE A 97 -10.66 10.38 -13.09
N ILE A 98 -10.11 9.20 -12.89
CA ILE A 98 -10.58 7.96 -13.52
C ILE A 98 -11.21 7.10 -12.43
N THR A 99 -12.48 6.75 -12.60
CA THR A 99 -13.25 5.97 -11.62
C THR A 99 -13.42 4.51 -11.99
N ASP A 100 -13.11 4.13 -13.23
CA ASP A 100 -13.09 2.74 -13.67
C ASP A 100 -11.73 2.11 -13.31
N PRO A 101 -11.68 1.07 -12.46
CA PRO A 101 -10.44 0.49 -11.98
C PRO A 101 -9.61 -0.17 -13.08
N ASP A 102 -10.25 -0.81 -14.06
CA ASP A 102 -9.56 -1.52 -15.14
C ASP A 102 -8.93 -0.51 -16.13
N ASP A 103 -9.65 0.55 -16.47
CA ASP A 103 -9.14 1.64 -17.34
C ASP A 103 -7.96 2.34 -16.67
N LEU A 104 -8.06 2.63 -15.37
CA LEU A 104 -6.97 3.26 -14.61
C LEU A 104 -5.74 2.35 -14.53
N PHE A 105 -5.93 1.07 -14.21
CA PHE A 105 -4.85 0.09 -14.15
C PHE A 105 -4.12 -0.05 -15.50
N GLU A 106 -4.86 -0.17 -16.62
CA GLU A 106 -4.26 -0.27 -17.95
C GLU A 106 -3.39 0.96 -18.28
N LYS A 107 -3.91 2.16 -18.01
CA LYS A 107 -3.18 3.42 -18.28
C LYS A 107 -1.94 3.57 -17.41
N VAL A 108 -2.06 3.34 -16.11
CA VAL A 108 -0.93 3.42 -15.17
C VAL A 108 0.14 2.40 -15.52
N SER A 109 -0.24 1.14 -15.70
CA SER A 109 0.70 0.05 -16.02
C SER A 109 1.49 0.32 -17.28
N LYS A 110 0.82 0.80 -18.33
CA LYS A 110 1.47 1.10 -19.59
C LYS A 110 2.43 2.29 -19.46
N GLU A 111 1.97 3.39 -18.90
CA GLU A 111 2.73 4.62 -18.84
C GLU A 111 3.93 4.50 -17.91
N ASP A 112 3.77 3.84 -16.76
CA ASP A 112 4.84 3.67 -15.79
C ASP A 112 5.92 2.69 -16.28
N LEU A 113 5.53 1.67 -17.02
CA LEU A 113 6.49 0.80 -17.70
C LEU A 113 7.29 1.59 -18.75
N GLU A 114 6.62 2.37 -19.60
CA GLU A 114 7.28 3.14 -20.67
C GLU A 114 8.21 4.23 -20.13
N LYS A 115 7.83 4.92 -19.05
CA LYS A 115 8.59 6.05 -18.50
C LYS A 115 9.66 5.64 -17.51
N ASN A 116 9.35 4.64 -16.65
CA ASN A 116 10.16 4.34 -15.47
C ASN A 116 10.65 2.89 -15.40
N GLY A 117 10.22 2.00 -16.31
CA GLY A 117 10.56 0.58 -16.26
C GLY A 117 9.93 -0.13 -15.06
N ILE A 118 8.75 0.28 -14.62
CA ILE A 118 8.02 -0.31 -13.51
C ILE A 118 6.83 -1.11 -14.05
N VAL A 119 6.80 -2.38 -13.70
CA VAL A 119 5.69 -3.29 -14.00
C VAL A 119 4.72 -3.27 -12.83
N TRP A 120 3.45 -3.16 -13.12
CA TRP A 120 2.35 -3.31 -12.19
C TRP A 120 1.79 -4.72 -12.32
N LEU A 121 1.90 -5.54 -11.27
CA LEU A 121 1.28 -6.86 -11.25
C LEU A 121 -0.24 -6.74 -11.17
N GLU A 122 -0.95 -7.83 -11.37
CA GLU A 122 -2.41 -7.86 -11.31
C GLU A 122 -2.96 -7.14 -10.08
N GLY A 123 -3.95 -6.28 -10.30
CA GLY A 123 -4.61 -5.52 -9.24
C GLY A 123 -5.49 -6.40 -8.37
N SER A 124 -5.58 -6.07 -7.09
CA SER A 124 -6.46 -6.74 -6.14
C SER A 124 -7.88 -6.17 -6.16
N GLY A 125 -8.79 -6.80 -5.39
CA GLY A 125 -10.12 -6.26 -5.10
C GLY A 125 -10.14 -5.13 -4.06
N ILE A 126 -8.97 -4.61 -3.65
CA ILE A 126 -8.86 -3.52 -2.68
C ILE A 126 -8.95 -2.17 -3.39
N ASN A 127 -9.81 -1.31 -2.86
CA ASN A 127 -9.86 0.12 -3.17
C ASN A 127 -9.57 0.94 -1.91
N ASN A 128 -8.29 1.17 -1.63
CA ASN A 128 -7.86 1.93 -0.45
C ASN A 128 -7.98 3.45 -0.69
N THR A 129 -9.20 3.91 -0.97
CA THR A 129 -9.47 5.33 -1.21
C THR A 129 -9.39 6.15 0.08
N TYR A 130 -9.02 7.41 -0.05
CA TYR A 130 -9.25 8.39 1.01
C TYR A 130 -10.75 8.59 1.26
N ALA A 131 -11.10 8.89 2.49
CA ALA A 131 -12.41 9.34 2.87
C ALA A 131 -12.32 10.32 4.05
N ILE A 132 -13.37 11.08 4.29
CA ILE A 132 -13.51 11.89 5.49
C ILE A 132 -14.51 11.20 6.42
N ALA A 133 -14.12 11.04 7.67
CA ALA A 133 -14.99 10.53 8.72
C ALA A 133 -15.20 11.58 9.81
N ILE A 134 -16.41 11.65 10.33
CA ILE A 134 -16.82 12.54 11.42
C ILE A 134 -17.30 11.67 12.59
N THR A 135 -17.18 12.14 13.83
CA THR A 135 -17.79 11.41 14.94
C THR A 135 -19.30 11.32 14.76
N LYS A 136 -19.89 10.18 15.13
CA LYS A 136 -21.34 9.99 15.02
C LYS A 136 -22.12 11.03 15.79
N GLU A 137 -21.64 11.38 17.00
CA GLU A 137 -22.22 12.47 17.80
C GLU A 137 -22.28 13.78 17.02
N LYS A 138 -21.18 14.14 16.35
CA LYS A 138 -21.12 15.38 15.57
C LYS A 138 -21.98 15.29 14.30
N SER A 139 -21.98 14.14 13.60
CA SER A 139 -22.86 13.90 12.44
C SER A 139 -24.34 14.03 12.82
N GLU A 140 -24.76 13.43 13.93
CA GLU A 140 -26.15 13.52 14.43
C GLU A 140 -26.51 14.97 14.84
N ALA A 141 -25.57 15.69 15.46
CA ALA A 141 -25.81 17.07 15.90
C ALA A 141 -25.88 18.08 14.75
N THR A 142 -25.13 17.85 13.68
CA THR A 142 -25.02 18.76 12.54
C THR A 142 -25.87 18.34 11.33
N GLY A 143 -26.21 17.06 11.24
CA GLY A 143 -26.87 16.44 10.09
C GLY A 143 -25.94 16.15 8.89
N ILE A 144 -24.60 16.28 9.07
CA ILE A 144 -23.61 16.07 8.01
C ILE A 144 -23.44 14.58 7.74
N THR A 145 -23.70 14.16 6.49
CA THR A 145 -23.55 12.79 6.01
C THR A 145 -22.82 12.70 4.66
N THR A 146 -22.70 13.83 3.94
CA THR A 146 -22.03 13.94 2.64
C THR A 146 -20.93 15.01 2.67
N LEU A 147 -20.02 14.97 1.71
CA LEU A 147 -18.98 15.99 1.57
C LEU A 147 -19.55 17.34 1.09
N SER A 148 -20.66 17.34 0.36
CA SER A 148 -21.36 18.59 0.00
C SER A 148 -21.95 19.28 1.23
N GLU A 149 -22.62 18.54 2.13
CA GLU A 149 -23.16 19.07 3.40
C GLU A 149 -22.02 19.56 4.32
N LEU A 150 -20.90 18.83 4.35
CA LEU A 150 -19.70 19.28 5.07
C LEU A 150 -19.20 20.63 4.52
N ALA A 151 -19.13 20.78 3.19
CA ALA A 151 -18.67 22.02 2.55
C ALA A 151 -19.54 23.22 2.92
N GLU A 152 -20.87 23.03 2.90
CA GLU A 152 -21.82 24.06 3.34
C GLU A 152 -21.59 24.45 4.80
N TYR A 153 -21.45 23.44 5.67
CA TYR A 153 -21.26 23.66 7.10
C TYR A 153 -19.95 24.39 7.43
N VAL A 154 -18.81 23.92 6.91
CA VAL A 154 -17.50 24.56 7.22
C VAL A 154 -17.38 25.96 6.65
N ASN A 155 -18.11 26.29 5.57
CA ASN A 155 -18.14 27.63 5.00
C ASN A 155 -18.93 28.62 5.89
N GLU A 156 -19.89 28.12 6.68
CA GLU A 156 -20.73 28.93 7.54
C GLU A 156 -20.17 29.07 8.97
N TYR A 157 -19.74 27.96 9.57
CA TYR A 157 -19.47 27.92 11.02
C TYR A 157 -17.98 27.91 11.39
N GLN A 158 -17.09 27.30 10.58
CA GLN A 158 -15.63 27.22 10.85
C GLN A 158 -15.29 26.69 12.25
N ASP A 159 -16.06 25.76 12.80
CA ASP A 159 -15.94 25.26 14.18
C ASP A 159 -15.63 23.75 14.27
N LEU A 160 -15.29 23.11 13.13
CA LEU A 160 -14.89 21.71 13.09
C LEU A 160 -13.36 21.58 13.03
N ASP A 161 -12.81 20.84 13.98
CA ASP A 161 -11.40 20.49 14.04
C ASP A 161 -11.11 19.21 13.24
N TRP A 162 -10.09 19.25 12.38
CA TRP A 162 -9.69 18.19 11.47
C TRP A 162 -8.40 17.53 11.93
N ALA A 163 -8.37 16.21 12.11
CA ALA A 163 -7.15 15.44 12.28
C ALA A 163 -6.77 14.79 10.94
N ILE A 164 -5.67 15.23 10.35
CA ILE A 164 -5.19 14.77 9.04
C ILE A 164 -3.70 14.49 9.08
N ASP A 165 -3.21 13.68 8.16
CA ASP A 165 -1.78 13.46 8.01
C ASP A 165 -1.10 14.51 7.10
N HIS A 166 0.23 14.45 7.04
CA HIS A 166 1.02 15.40 6.26
C HIS A 166 0.79 15.26 4.77
N GLU A 167 0.64 14.03 4.25
CA GLU A 167 0.42 13.79 2.82
C GLU A 167 -0.96 14.30 2.39
N PHE A 168 -2.02 13.98 3.12
CA PHE A 168 -3.36 14.46 2.82
C PHE A 168 -3.48 15.98 2.90
N ALA A 169 -2.71 16.62 3.80
CA ALA A 169 -2.67 18.07 3.93
C ALA A 169 -2.06 18.79 2.71
N GLU A 170 -1.21 18.13 1.92
CA GLU A 170 -0.40 18.75 0.88
C GLU A 170 -0.68 18.25 -0.54
N ARG A 171 -1.15 17.02 -0.70
CA ARG A 171 -1.34 16.36 -2.00
C ARG A 171 -2.53 16.94 -2.77
N ALA A 172 -2.46 16.90 -4.10
CA ALA A 172 -3.54 17.36 -4.99
C ALA A 172 -4.82 16.49 -4.86
N ASP A 173 -4.67 15.19 -4.54
CA ASP A 173 -5.75 14.25 -4.25
C ASP A 173 -6.13 14.20 -2.75
N GLY A 174 -5.59 15.12 -1.96
CA GLY A 174 -5.87 15.31 -0.54
C GLY A 174 -6.74 16.54 -0.26
N LEU A 175 -6.55 17.16 0.91
CA LEU A 175 -7.37 18.29 1.36
C LEU A 175 -7.36 19.50 0.39
N PRO A 176 -6.24 19.91 -0.22
CA PRO A 176 -6.25 21.02 -1.16
C PRO A 176 -7.21 20.81 -2.34
N GLY A 177 -7.12 19.66 -3.00
CA GLY A 177 -8.02 19.33 -4.14
C GLY A 177 -9.45 19.09 -3.69
N LEU A 178 -9.66 18.40 -2.56
CA LEU A 178 -10.98 18.20 -1.97
C LEU A 178 -11.67 19.54 -1.68
N ALA A 179 -10.93 20.47 -1.07
CA ALA A 179 -11.44 21.79 -0.74
C ALA A 179 -11.81 22.61 -1.99
N GLU A 180 -10.99 22.54 -3.04
CA GLU A 180 -11.28 23.18 -4.33
C GLU A 180 -12.52 22.57 -4.99
N HIS A 181 -12.59 21.23 -5.08
CA HIS A 181 -13.66 20.49 -5.75
C HIS A 181 -15.04 20.72 -5.11
N TYR A 182 -15.09 20.76 -3.78
CA TYR A 182 -16.33 20.99 -3.03
C TYR A 182 -16.58 22.45 -2.67
N GLY A 183 -15.62 23.34 -2.96
CA GLY A 183 -15.70 24.76 -2.58
C GLY A 183 -15.65 24.97 -1.08
N MET A 184 -14.85 24.17 -0.36
CA MET A 184 -14.67 24.26 1.09
C MET A 184 -13.62 25.33 1.42
N ASN A 185 -13.91 26.11 2.46
CA ASN A 185 -12.93 27.02 3.06
C ASN A 185 -12.53 26.49 4.44
N VAL A 186 -11.50 25.64 4.50
CA VAL A 186 -11.03 25.05 5.75
C VAL A 186 -10.00 25.99 6.38
N ALA A 187 -10.30 26.52 7.57
CA ALA A 187 -9.40 27.40 8.30
C ALA A 187 -8.15 26.63 8.79
N LYS A 188 -6.97 27.24 8.62
CA LYS A 188 -5.70 26.60 9.00
C LYS A 188 -5.62 26.28 10.49
N GLU A 189 -6.22 27.09 11.33
CA GLU A 189 -6.29 26.90 12.79
C GLU A 189 -7.07 25.64 13.18
N ASN A 190 -7.96 25.17 12.32
CA ASN A 190 -8.76 23.97 12.54
C ASN A 190 -8.06 22.70 12.06
N MET A 191 -6.95 22.81 11.32
CA MET A 191 -6.19 21.67 10.84
C MET A 191 -5.17 21.22 11.88
N LYS A 192 -5.28 19.98 12.35
CA LYS A 192 -4.34 19.31 13.25
C LYS A 192 -3.59 18.25 12.47
N ILE A 193 -2.45 18.67 11.92
CA ILE A 193 -1.60 17.79 11.10
C ILE A 193 -0.72 16.97 12.04
N MET A 194 -0.76 15.64 11.88
CA MET A 194 -0.04 14.69 12.73
C MET A 194 0.26 13.41 11.97
N GLU A 195 1.05 12.51 12.56
CA GLU A 195 1.24 11.16 12.03
C GLU A 195 -0.11 10.42 11.95
N ILE A 196 -0.34 9.69 10.86
CA ILE A 196 -1.62 9.04 10.57
C ILE A 196 -2.11 8.12 11.70
N GLY A 197 -1.20 7.43 12.39
CA GLY A 197 -1.55 6.58 13.53
C GLY A 197 -2.15 7.31 14.73
N LEU A 198 -1.97 8.65 14.82
CA LEU A 198 -2.44 9.48 15.93
C LEU A 198 -3.80 10.15 15.68
N THR A 199 -4.29 10.17 14.45
CA THR A 199 -5.54 10.86 14.08
C THR A 199 -6.75 10.27 14.80
N TYR A 200 -6.84 8.95 14.89
CA TYR A 200 -7.89 8.25 15.63
C TYR A 200 -7.90 8.57 17.13
N GLU A 201 -6.71 8.67 17.75
CA GLU A 201 -6.61 9.06 19.15
C GLU A 201 -7.01 10.52 19.38
N ALA A 202 -6.70 11.41 18.43
CA ALA A 202 -7.11 12.81 18.53
C ALA A 202 -8.63 12.95 18.53
N VAL A 203 -9.33 12.23 17.65
CA VAL A 203 -10.80 12.19 17.62
C VAL A 203 -11.36 11.56 18.89
N GLN A 204 -10.82 10.42 19.34
CA GLN A 204 -11.30 9.74 20.57
C GLN A 204 -11.16 10.63 21.82
N ARG A 205 -10.15 11.47 21.88
CA ARG A 205 -9.92 12.41 23.00
C ARG A 205 -10.70 13.71 22.87
N GLY A 206 -11.54 13.85 21.85
CA GLY A 206 -12.28 15.08 21.57
C GLY A 206 -11.37 16.26 21.19
N GLN A 207 -10.19 15.96 20.64
CA GLN A 207 -9.24 16.97 20.15
C GLN A 207 -9.51 17.33 18.68
N ALA A 208 -10.24 16.49 17.96
CA ALA A 208 -10.75 16.75 16.63
C ALA A 208 -12.17 16.19 16.49
N ASP A 209 -12.96 16.81 15.63
CA ASP A 209 -14.35 16.41 15.34
C ASP A 209 -14.43 15.43 14.17
N MET A 210 -13.44 15.49 13.30
CA MET A 210 -13.37 14.72 12.07
C MET A 210 -11.93 14.41 11.67
N MET A 211 -11.77 13.48 10.76
CA MET A 211 -10.45 13.05 10.31
C MET A 211 -10.49 12.49 8.88
N MET A 212 -9.33 12.47 8.24
CA MET A 212 -9.17 11.62 7.07
C MET A 212 -9.01 10.18 7.53
N VAL A 213 -9.54 9.25 6.74
CA VAL A 213 -9.44 7.80 6.92
C VAL A 213 -9.15 7.15 5.58
N PHE A 214 -8.67 5.91 5.61
CA PHE A 214 -8.68 5.04 4.44
C PHE A 214 -9.92 4.14 4.46
N ALA A 215 -10.49 3.83 3.31
CA ALA A 215 -11.67 2.98 3.22
C ALA A 215 -11.46 1.57 3.83
N THR A 216 -10.21 1.11 3.85
CA THR A 216 -9.79 -0.18 4.43
C THR A 216 -9.47 -0.13 5.92
N ASP A 217 -9.62 1.02 6.58
CA ASP A 217 -9.32 1.17 8.00
C ASP A 217 -10.28 0.38 8.91
N GLY A 218 -9.79 -0.64 9.58
CA GLY A 218 -10.55 -1.43 10.55
C GLY A 218 -10.99 -0.66 11.80
N LYS A 219 -10.41 0.50 12.07
CA LYS A 219 -10.73 1.37 13.21
C LYS A 219 -12.02 2.16 13.04
N ILE A 220 -12.50 2.41 11.83
CA ILE A 220 -13.72 3.21 11.55
C ILE A 220 -14.88 2.71 12.41
N LYS A 221 -15.15 1.42 12.36
CA LYS A 221 -16.23 0.80 13.13
C LYS A 221 -16.00 0.84 14.64
N ARG A 222 -14.75 0.66 15.08
CA ARG A 222 -14.38 0.66 16.50
C ARG A 222 -14.59 2.01 17.16
N PHE A 223 -14.31 3.09 16.44
CA PHE A 223 -14.38 4.46 16.96
C PHE A 223 -15.74 5.13 16.70
N ASP A 224 -16.75 4.36 16.25
CA ASP A 224 -18.11 4.84 15.97
C ASP A 224 -18.10 6.08 15.06
N LEU A 225 -17.31 6.03 13.99
CA LEU A 225 -17.20 7.10 13.02
C LEU A 225 -18.24 6.94 11.91
N GLN A 226 -18.75 8.07 11.43
CA GLN A 226 -19.54 8.16 10.22
C GLN A 226 -18.63 8.59 9.06
N VAL A 227 -18.41 7.71 8.11
CA VAL A 227 -17.76 8.06 6.84
C VAL A 227 -18.73 8.87 6.01
N LEU A 228 -18.28 10.02 5.50
CA LEU A 228 -19.09 10.89 4.66
C LEU A 228 -19.08 10.38 3.22
N GLU A 229 -20.24 10.45 2.56
CA GLU A 229 -20.37 10.10 1.16
C GLU A 229 -19.68 11.15 0.28
N ASP A 230 -18.82 10.68 -0.64
CA ASP A 230 -18.22 11.52 -1.69
C ASP A 230 -19.20 11.69 -2.84
N ASP A 231 -20.24 12.51 -2.63
CA ASP A 231 -21.40 12.69 -3.50
C ASP A 231 -21.07 13.37 -4.85
N LYS A 232 -19.87 13.96 -4.98
CA LYS A 232 -19.36 14.53 -6.26
C LYS A 232 -18.17 13.75 -6.84
N GLN A 233 -17.85 12.59 -6.26
CA GLN A 233 -16.82 11.69 -6.78
C GLN A 233 -15.45 12.37 -7.00
N PHE A 234 -14.93 12.99 -5.96
CA PHE A 234 -13.60 13.62 -5.98
C PHE A 234 -12.49 12.59 -5.95
N PHE A 235 -12.61 11.57 -5.08
CA PHE A 235 -11.54 10.60 -4.91
C PHE A 235 -11.50 9.59 -6.08
N PRO A 236 -10.32 9.35 -6.69
CA PRO A 236 -10.17 8.30 -7.69
C PRO A 236 -10.23 6.90 -7.05
N VAL A 237 -10.15 5.88 -7.91
CA VAL A 237 -9.95 4.51 -7.45
C VAL A 237 -8.49 4.30 -7.08
N TYR A 238 -8.24 3.66 -5.93
CA TYR A 238 -6.91 3.30 -5.44
C TYR A 238 -6.76 1.78 -5.37
N THR A 239 -6.78 1.12 -6.54
CA THR A 239 -6.57 -0.33 -6.61
C THR A 239 -5.16 -0.67 -6.16
N LEU A 240 -5.05 -1.58 -5.17
CA LEU A 240 -3.78 -2.10 -4.71
C LEU A 240 -3.15 -3.02 -5.76
N CYS A 241 -1.88 -2.79 -6.07
CA CYS A 241 -1.04 -3.63 -6.91
C CYS A 241 0.34 -3.81 -6.29
N VAL A 242 1.06 -4.85 -6.65
CA VAL A 242 2.50 -4.90 -6.38
C VAL A 242 3.24 -4.31 -7.58
N THR A 243 4.06 -3.30 -7.32
CA THR A 243 4.91 -2.68 -8.34
C THR A 243 6.31 -3.28 -8.28
N VAL A 244 6.86 -3.66 -9.44
CA VAL A 244 8.14 -4.35 -9.56
C VAL A 244 8.97 -3.72 -10.66
N ARG A 245 10.26 -3.57 -10.48
CA ARG A 245 11.16 -3.13 -11.55
C ARG A 245 11.22 -4.19 -12.66
N GLU A 246 11.09 -3.78 -13.90
CA GLU A 246 11.08 -4.69 -15.07
C GLU A 246 12.30 -5.62 -15.10
N GLU A 247 13.49 -5.12 -14.77
CA GLU A 247 14.70 -5.92 -14.75
C GLU A 247 14.66 -7.07 -13.72
N ILE A 248 13.93 -6.89 -12.59
CA ILE A 248 13.74 -7.91 -11.56
C ILE A 248 12.84 -9.03 -12.06
N LEU A 249 11.71 -8.70 -12.71
CA LEU A 249 10.85 -9.70 -13.33
C LEU A 249 11.53 -10.42 -14.50
N ASN A 250 12.35 -9.71 -15.29
CA ASN A 250 13.16 -10.36 -16.32
C ASN A 250 14.19 -11.34 -15.74
N GLN A 251 14.71 -11.07 -14.55
CA GLN A 251 15.64 -11.94 -13.85
C GLN A 251 14.95 -13.09 -13.11
N TYR A 252 13.78 -12.85 -12.53
CA TYR A 252 13.01 -13.76 -11.69
C TYR A 252 11.53 -13.76 -12.09
N PRO A 253 11.17 -14.31 -13.26
CA PRO A 253 9.78 -14.26 -13.76
C PRO A 253 8.79 -15.01 -12.86
N GLU A 254 9.26 -15.94 -12.02
CA GLU A 254 8.43 -16.64 -11.02
C GLU A 254 7.82 -15.73 -9.96
N ILE A 255 8.32 -14.51 -9.78
CA ILE A 255 7.78 -13.55 -8.80
C ILE A 255 6.30 -13.24 -9.06
N GLU A 256 5.90 -13.15 -10.32
CA GLU A 256 4.51 -12.88 -10.68
C GLU A 256 3.56 -13.96 -10.13
N GLU A 257 3.89 -15.24 -10.31
CA GLU A 257 3.11 -16.37 -9.77
C GLU A 257 3.16 -16.43 -8.24
N ILE A 258 4.33 -16.20 -7.64
CA ILE A 258 4.52 -16.21 -6.18
C ILE A 258 3.66 -15.14 -5.50
N LEU A 259 3.46 -13.99 -6.12
CA LEU A 259 2.72 -12.86 -5.54
C LEU A 259 1.23 -12.83 -5.88
N THR A 260 0.71 -13.81 -6.63
CA THR A 260 -0.74 -13.94 -6.92
C THR A 260 -1.62 -13.83 -5.66
N PRO A 261 -1.25 -14.35 -4.47
CA PRO A 261 -2.07 -14.19 -3.25
C PRO A 261 -2.37 -12.74 -2.87
N ILE A 262 -1.61 -11.76 -3.35
CA ILE A 262 -1.87 -10.34 -3.09
C ILE A 262 -3.04 -9.84 -3.96
N SER A 263 -3.19 -10.35 -5.19
CA SER A 263 -4.33 -9.98 -6.06
C SER A 263 -5.67 -10.58 -5.59
N ASP A 264 -5.65 -11.61 -4.76
CA ASP A 264 -6.86 -12.23 -4.18
C ASP A 264 -7.45 -11.43 -2.99
N LEU A 265 -6.76 -10.39 -2.51
CA LEU A 265 -7.21 -9.58 -1.37
C LEU A 265 -8.42 -8.72 -1.74
N THR A 266 -9.34 -8.55 -0.77
CA THR A 266 -10.52 -7.67 -0.86
C THR A 266 -10.52 -6.64 0.26
N ASP A 267 -11.35 -5.61 0.13
CA ASP A 267 -11.55 -4.58 1.17
C ASP A 267 -11.90 -5.21 2.53
N GLU A 268 -12.83 -6.18 2.55
CA GLU A 268 -13.26 -6.82 3.78
C GLU A 268 -12.13 -7.59 4.47
N VAL A 269 -11.32 -8.30 3.68
CA VAL A 269 -10.15 -9.02 4.19
C VAL A 269 -9.15 -8.03 4.76
N MET A 270 -8.86 -6.96 4.04
CA MET A 270 -7.87 -5.98 4.47
C MET A 270 -8.33 -5.20 5.71
N GLN A 271 -9.61 -4.84 5.80
CA GLN A 271 -10.20 -4.24 7.00
C GLN A 271 -10.01 -5.12 8.24
N GLU A 272 -10.23 -6.45 8.10
CA GLU A 272 -10.03 -7.39 9.21
C GLU A 272 -8.54 -7.48 9.61
N LEU A 273 -7.63 -7.54 8.64
CA LEU A 273 -6.19 -7.60 8.92
C LEU A 273 -5.70 -6.32 9.60
N ASN A 274 -6.11 -5.16 9.10
CA ASN A 274 -5.83 -3.87 9.73
C ASN A 274 -6.41 -3.80 11.15
N TYR A 275 -7.63 -4.31 11.38
CA TYR A 275 -8.24 -4.37 12.70
C TYR A 275 -7.43 -5.24 13.69
N GLN A 276 -6.89 -6.37 13.23
CA GLN A 276 -6.08 -7.24 14.09
C GLN A 276 -4.79 -6.55 14.56
N VAL A 277 -4.17 -5.75 13.71
CA VAL A 277 -3.00 -4.95 14.10
C VAL A 277 -3.41 -3.77 14.97
N ASP A 278 -4.26 -2.90 14.44
CA ASP A 278 -4.53 -1.58 14.99
C ASP A 278 -5.42 -1.60 16.24
N SER A 279 -6.27 -2.62 16.37
CA SER A 279 -7.26 -2.69 17.43
C SER A 279 -7.01 -3.82 18.43
N VAL A 280 -6.55 -4.98 17.96
CA VAL A 280 -6.20 -6.12 18.81
C VAL A 280 -4.75 -6.01 19.29
N GLY A 281 -3.87 -5.35 18.52
CA GLY A 281 -2.48 -5.13 18.87
C GLY A 281 -1.56 -6.29 18.50
N LEU A 282 -1.95 -7.10 17.50
CA LEU A 282 -1.08 -8.15 16.98
C LEU A 282 0.04 -7.56 16.10
N PRO A 283 1.25 -8.14 16.11
CA PRO A 283 2.30 -7.71 15.21
C PRO A 283 1.92 -7.95 13.74
N GLU A 284 2.24 -7.01 12.87
CA GLU A 284 1.91 -7.03 11.43
C GLU A 284 2.43 -8.32 10.75
N ARG A 285 3.67 -8.72 11.07
CA ARG A 285 4.26 -9.95 10.57
C ARG A 285 3.46 -11.20 10.95
N LEU A 286 2.93 -11.23 12.17
CA LEU A 286 2.12 -12.36 12.63
C LEU A 286 0.78 -12.41 11.89
N VAL A 287 0.12 -11.26 11.73
CA VAL A 287 -1.14 -11.14 11.00
C VAL A 287 -0.96 -11.59 9.55
N ALA A 288 0.06 -11.06 8.86
CA ALA A 288 0.39 -11.45 7.49
C ALA A 288 0.63 -12.96 7.35
N ARG A 289 1.47 -13.55 8.23
CA ARG A 289 1.79 -14.98 8.17
C ARG A 289 0.58 -15.87 8.47
N ASN A 290 -0.23 -15.51 9.47
CA ASN A 290 -1.43 -16.27 9.82
C ASN A 290 -2.41 -16.29 8.64
N PHE A 291 -2.68 -15.13 8.04
CA PHE A 291 -3.56 -15.04 6.88
C PHE A 291 -3.08 -15.94 5.72
N LEU A 292 -1.80 -15.86 5.37
CA LEU A 292 -1.24 -16.68 4.30
C LEU A 292 -1.34 -18.18 4.61
N ALA A 293 -1.09 -18.59 5.86
CA ALA A 293 -1.16 -19.99 6.28
C ALA A 293 -2.62 -20.51 6.30
N GLU A 294 -3.56 -19.73 6.82
CA GLU A 294 -4.98 -20.10 6.91
C GLU A 294 -5.64 -20.23 5.54
N ASN A 295 -5.16 -19.50 4.53
CA ASN A 295 -5.65 -19.57 3.16
C ASN A 295 -4.84 -20.56 2.26
N GLY A 296 -3.86 -21.30 2.83
CA GLY A 296 -3.14 -22.34 2.13
C GLY A 296 -2.05 -21.83 1.19
N TYR A 297 -1.58 -20.62 1.38
CA TYR A 297 -0.48 -20.04 0.59
C TYR A 297 0.91 -20.36 1.16
N LEU A 298 0.98 -20.96 2.36
CA LEU A 298 2.22 -21.44 2.97
C LEU A 298 2.13 -22.94 3.21
N ASP A 299 3.27 -23.67 3.05
CA ASP A 299 3.42 -25.10 3.33
C ASP A 299 3.49 -25.41 4.85
#